data_416c0210182d1dffae6b169b3cd48d00
#
_entry.id   416c0210182d1dffae6b169b3cd48d00
#
_cell.length_a   1.000
_cell.length_b   1.000
_cell.length_c   1.000
_cell.angle_alpha   90.00
_cell.angle_beta   90.00
_cell.angle_gamma   90.00
#
_symmetry.space_group_name_H-M   'P 1'
#
loop_
_entity.id
_entity.type
_entity.pdbx_description
1 polymer ?
#
loop_
_entity_poly.entity_id
_entity_poly.type
_entity_poly.pdbx_seq_one_letter_code
_entity_poly.pdbx_strand_id
1 'polypeptide(L)'
;MNTKIFCDIAEINLIKKFNKKKIVNGFTTNPSLMRKAGAKNYLAYCKEILKICKNKPVSFEVFADDFKNMKHQAYKLNSLGKNVYVKILNCFKISNIAKYFCFH
;
A
#
# COMPACT_ATOMS: atom_id res chain seq x y z
N MET A 1 -9.61 1.41 -24.98
CA MET A 1 -9.67 1.91 -23.59
C MET A 1 -9.01 0.90 -22.65
N ASN A 2 -8.07 1.38 -21.87
CA ASN A 2 -7.31 0.50 -20.96
C ASN A 2 -7.89 0.55 -19.55
N THR A 3 -8.63 -0.48 -19.20
CA THR A 3 -9.12 -0.63 -17.85
C THR A 3 -8.05 -1.28 -16.99
N LYS A 4 -7.71 -0.65 -15.86
CA LYS A 4 -6.76 -1.21 -14.92
C LYS A 4 -7.50 -1.88 -13.78
N ILE A 5 -7.08 -3.09 -13.43
CA ILE A 5 -7.70 -3.87 -12.37
C ILE A 5 -6.75 -3.97 -11.18
N PHE A 6 -7.24 -3.52 -10.03
CA PHE A 6 -6.49 -3.60 -8.77
C PHE A 6 -7.24 -4.52 -7.82
N CYS A 7 -6.51 -5.37 -7.13
CA CYS A 7 -7.09 -6.28 -6.14
C CYS A 7 -6.91 -5.70 -4.74
N ASP A 8 -8.00 -5.63 -3.99
CA ASP A 8 -7.99 -5.13 -2.62
C ASP A 8 -7.82 -6.30 -1.66
N ILE A 9 -6.60 -6.75 -1.49
CA ILE A 9 -6.25 -7.92 -0.68
C ILE A 9 -4.93 -7.72 0.04
N ALA A 10 -4.78 -8.37 1.19
CA ALA A 10 -3.53 -8.31 1.95
C ALA A 10 -3.00 -9.70 2.32
N GLU A 11 -3.76 -10.76 2.05
CA GLU A 11 -3.30 -12.12 2.33
C GLU A 11 -2.19 -12.52 1.37
N ILE A 12 -1.06 -12.97 1.93
CA ILE A 12 0.16 -13.25 1.16
C ILE A 12 -0.07 -14.30 0.06
N ASN A 13 -0.77 -15.38 0.37
CA ASN A 13 -0.99 -16.44 -0.61
C ASN A 13 -1.85 -15.98 -1.79
N LEU A 14 -2.85 -15.13 -1.51
CA LEU A 14 -3.69 -14.58 -2.56
C LEU A 14 -2.92 -13.57 -3.40
N ILE A 15 -2.07 -12.77 -2.76
CA ILE A 15 -1.21 -11.82 -3.49
C ILE A 15 -0.28 -12.58 -4.44
N LYS A 16 0.34 -13.66 -3.98
CA LYS A 16 1.18 -14.50 -4.83
C LYS A 16 0.43 -15.03 -6.03
N LYS A 17 -0.79 -15.51 -5.79
CA LYS A 17 -1.64 -16.07 -6.85
C LYS A 17 -1.98 -15.02 -7.90
N PHE A 18 -2.50 -13.87 -7.45
CA PHE A 18 -2.96 -12.83 -8.37
C PHE A 18 -1.83 -12.02 -8.99
N ASN A 19 -0.66 -11.96 -8.34
CA ASN A 19 0.49 -11.27 -8.90
C ASN A 19 0.97 -11.90 -10.21
N LYS A 20 0.73 -13.18 -10.38
CA LYS A 20 1.10 -13.91 -11.60
C LYS A 20 0.15 -13.64 -12.77
N LYS A 21 -1.02 -13.06 -12.51
CA LYS A 21 -2.02 -12.82 -13.55
C LYS A 21 -1.78 -11.48 -14.24
N LYS A 22 -1.64 -11.50 -15.56
CA LYS A 22 -1.39 -10.28 -16.34
C LYS A 22 -2.54 -9.28 -16.25
N ILE A 23 -3.75 -9.75 -16.05
CA ILE A 23 -4.92 -8.88 -15.96
C ILE A 23 -4.90 -8.02 -14.68
N VAL A 24 -4.21 -8.47 -13.64
CA VAL A 24 -4.08 -7.72 -12.40
C VAL A 24 -2.96 -6.70 -12.53
N ASN A 25 -3.32 -5.42 -12.40
CA ASN A 25 -2.38 -4.32 -12.57
C ASN A 25 -1.69 -3.90 -11.27
N GLY A 26 -2.30 -4.20 -10.14
CA GLY A 26 -1.71 -3.85 -8.85
C GLY A 26 -2.59 -4.27 -7.69
N PHE A 27 -2.21 -3.83 -6.50
CA PHE A 27 -2.88 -4.22 -5.27
C PHE A 27 -3.13 -3.00 -4.39
N THR A 28 -4.27 -3.00 -3.73
CA THR A 28 -4.59 -2.02 -2.71
C THR A 28 -4.71 -2.75 -1.38
N THR A 29 -4.20 -2.15 -0.34
CA THR A 29 -4.26 -2.72 1.00
C THR A 29 -4.65 -1.66 2.01
N ASN A 30 -4.95 -2.09 3.23
CA ASN A 30 -5.12 -1.19 4.35
C ASN A 30 -4.78 -1.93 5.65
N PRO A 31 -4.61 -1.21 6.77
CA PRO A 31 -4.23 -1.87 8.03
C PRO A 31 -5.22 -2.92 8.50
N SER A 32 -6.52 -2.70 8.26
CA SER A 32 -7.56 -3.64 8.66
C SER A 32 -7.43 -4.98 7.93
N LEU A 33 -7.25 -4.93 6.62
CA LEU A 33 -7.04 -6.13 5.80
C LEU A 33 -5.77 -6.87 6.22
N MET A 34 -4.72 -6.13 6.54
CA MET A 34 -3.47 -6.74 6.98
C MET A 34 -3.62 -7.45 8.32
N ARG A 35 -4.33 -6.83 9.27
CA ARG A 35 -4.60 -7.47 10.56
C ARG A 35 -5.40 -8.75 10.38
N LYS A 36 -6.41 -8.74 9.54
CA LYS A 36 -7.20 -9.93 9.23
C LYS A 36 -6.36 -11.04 8.60
N ALA A 37 -5.34 -10.66 7.85
CA ALA A 37 -4.42 -11.61 7.23
C ALA A 37 -3.34 -12.13 8.19
N GLY A 38 -3.33 -11.65 9.43
CA GLY A 38 -2.41 -12.11 10.46
C GLY A 38 -1.16 -11.26 10.66
N ALA A 39 -1.11 -10.07 10.09
CA ALA A 39 0.03 -9.18 10.24
C ALA A 39 0.17 -8.71 11.70
N LYS A 40 1.36 -8.90 12.26
CA LYS A 40 1.67 -8.44 13.62
C LYS A 40 2.42 -7.12 13.63
N ASN A 41 3.21 -6.86 12.60
CA ASN A 41 3.95 -5.62 12.43
C ASN A 41 3.66 -5.07 11.05
N TYR A 42 3.12 -3.86 10.99
CA TYR A 42 2.66 -3.26 9.74
C TYR A 42 3.79 -3.12 8.71
N LEU A 43 4.91 -2.50 9.11
CA LEU A 43 6.02 -2.26 8.18
C LEU A 43 6.65 -3.56 7.70
N ALA A 44 6.80 -4.53 8.60
CA ALA A 44 7.35 -5.83 8.24
C ALA A 44 6.46 -6.52 7.21
N TYR A 45 5.15 -6.43 7.39
CA TYR A 45 4.19 -7.04 6.47
C TYR A 45 4.21 -6.35 5.11
N CYS A 46 4.31 -5.02 5.09
CA CYS A 46 4.47 -4.27 3.86
C CYS A 46 5.69 -4.74 3.07
N LYS A 47 6.80 -4.96 3.77
CA LYS A 47 8.03 -5.46 3.13
C LYS A 47 7.84 -6.85 2.55
N GLU A 48 7.09 -7.72 3.24
CA GLU A 48 6.79 -9.06 2.73
C GLU A 48 5.99 -8.98 1.43
N ILE A 49 4.98 -8.12 1.39
CA ILE A 49 4.19 -7.92 0.18
C ILE A 49 5.08 -7.44 -0.96
N LEU A 50 5.98 -6.50 -0.69
CA LEU A 50 6.85 -5.94 -1.71
C LEU A 50 7.89 -6.92 -2.23
N LYS A 51 8.25 -7.93 -1.46
CA LYS A 51 9.11 -9.01 -1.96
C LYS A 51 8.42 -9.82 -3.04
N ILE A 52 7.10 -9.91 -3.00
CA ILE A 52 6.30 -10.61 -4.00
C ILE A 52 6.01 -9.69 -5.18
N CYS A 53 5.50 -8.49 -4.90
CA CYS A 53 5.09 -7.51 -5.91
C CYS A 53 6.23 -6.55 -6.19
N LYS A 54 7.16 -6.94 -7.06
CA LYS A 54 8.33 -6.12 -7.36
C LYS A 54 8.06 -5.04 -8.40
N ASN A 55 7.13 -5.30 -9.31
CA ASN A 55 6.88 -4.42 -10.44
C ASN A 55 5.49 -3.82 -10.48
N LYS A 56 4.53 -4.44 -9.82
CA LYS A 56 3.15 -3.94 -9.81
C LYS A 56 2.96 -2.91 -8.69
N PRO A 57 2.19 -1.85 -8.94
CA PRO A 57 1.89 -0.88 -7.89
C PRO A 57 1.16 -1.51 -6.71
N VAL A 58 1.57 -1.11 -5.51
CA VAL A 58 0.93 -1.55 -4.28
C VAL A 58 0.67 -0.33 -3.41
N SER A 59 -0.55 -0.18 -2.91
CA SER A 59 -0.87 0.92 -2.02
C SER A 59 -0.88 0.47 -0.57
N PHE A 60 -0.29 1.31 0.29
CA PHE A 60 -0.30 1.14 1.73
C PHE A 60 -0.90 2.38 2.37
N GLU A 61 -1.68 2.19 3.41
CA GLU A 61 -2.40 3.28 4.05
C GLU A 61 -1.70 3.77 5.31
N VAL A 62 -1.66 5.09 5.46
CA VAL A 62 -1.22 5.75 6.68
C VAL A 62 -2.37 5.70 7.68
N PHE A 63 -2.09 5.32 8.92
CA PHE A 63 -3.13 5.21 9.95
C PHE A 63 -2.84 6.01 11.22
N ALA A 64 -1.80 6.85 11.22
CA ALA A 64 -1.51 7.72 12.36
C ALA A 64 -2.57 8.82 12.48
N ASP A 65 -2.85 9.26 13.71
CA ASP A 65 -3.93 10.20 13.99
C ASP A 65 -3.53 11.66 13.83
N ASP A 66 -2.27 12.00 14.06
CA ASP A 66 -1.82 13.38 13.96
C ASP A 66 -0.96 13.60 12.72
N PHE A 67 -0.89 14.86 12.30
CA PHE A 67 -0.20 15.23 11.07
C PHE A 67 1.29 14.87 11.07
N LYS A 68 1.96 15.09 12.18
CA LYS A 68 3.40 14.83 12.29
C LYS A 68 3.72 13.34 12.08
N ASN A 69 3.00 12.47 12.79
CA ASN A 69 3.19 11.04 12.68
C ASN A 69 2.68 10.50 11.34
N MET A 70 1.61 11.09 10.83
CA MET A 70 1.07 10.75 9.51
C MET A 70 2.11 11.02 8.41
N LYS A 71 2.74 12.18 8.47
CA LYS A 71 3.79 12.57 7.53
C LYS A 71 5.00 11.62 7.64
N HIS A 72 5.44 11.35 8.86
CA HIS A 72 6.57 10.45 9.11
C HIS A 72 6.27 9.04 8.56
N GLN A 73 5.09 8.54 8.83
CA GLN A 73 4.66 7.22 8.39
C GLN A 73 4.57 7.16 6.86
N ALA A 74 4.04 8.21 6.25
CA ALA A 74 3.92 8.29 4.79
C ALA A 74 5.28 8.25 4.10
N TYR A 75 6.24 9.01 4.60
CA TYR A 75 7.60 8.98 4.05
C TYR A 75 8.25 7.62 4.21
N LYS A 76 8.04 7.01 5.36
CA LYS A 76 8.60 5.69 5.65
C LYS A 76 8.04 4.64 4.69
N LEU A 77 6.72 4.64 4.49
CA LEU A 77 6.09 3.73 3.54
C LEU A 77 6.57 3.97 2.11
N ASN A 78 6.66 5.24 1.71
CA ASN A 78 7.12 5.58 0.37
C ASN A 78 8.55 5.12 0.10
N SER A 79 9.39 5.08 1.13
CA SER A 79 10.78 4.66 1.00
C SER A 79 10.97 3.15 0.81
N LEU A 80 9.90 2.36 1.01
CA LEU A 80 10.01 0.90 0.93
C LEU A 80 10.18 0.39 -0.50
N GLY A 81 9.75 1.14 -1.49
CA GLY A 81 9.92 0.72 -2.88
C GLY A 81 9.37 1.72 -3.88
N LYS A 82 9.85 1.62 -5.12
CA LYS A 82 9.42 2.51 -6.21
C LYS A 82 7.96 2.31 -6.60
N ASN A 83 7.43 1.14 -6.35
CA ASN A 83 6.08 0.76 -6.72
C ASN A 83 5.06 0.98 -5.59
N VAL A 84 5.48 1.63 -4.50
CA VAL A 84 4.59 1.95 -3.37
C VAL A 84 3.80 3.21 -3.65
N TYR A 85 2.49 3.15 -3.39
CA TYR A 85 1.60 4.30 -3.40
C TYR A 85 1.04 4.45 -2.00
N VAL A 86 1.15 5.63 -1.43
CA VAL A 86 0.72 5.89 -0.06
C VAL A 86 -0.70 6.46 -0.07
N LYS A 87 -1.61 5.82 0.68
CA LYS A 87 -2.99 6.28 0.86
C LYS A 87 -3.08 7.09 2.15
N ILE A 88 -3.65 8.27 2.06
CA ILE A 88 -3.80 9.17 3.20
C ILE A 88 -5.27 9.57 3.29
N LEU A 89 -5.86 9.34 4.47
CA LEU A 89 -7.22 9.79 4.74
C LEU A 89 -7.19 11.25 5.20
N ASN A 90 -8.28 11.97 4.93
CA ASN A 90 -8.46 13.36 5.35
C ASN A 90 -7.52 14.38 4.70
N CYS A 91 -7.00 14.07 3.55
CA CYS A 91 -6.37 15.03 2.63
C CYS A 91 -5.41 16.05 3.25
N PHE A 92 -4.43 15.59 4.00
CA PHE A 92 -3.36 16.49 4.45
C PHE A 92 -2.35 16.66 3.33
N LYS A 93 -1.90 17.90 3.15
CA LYS A 93 -0.88 18.19 2.16
C LYS A 93 0.48 17.78 2.70
N ILE A 94 1.04 16.72 2.12
CA ILE A 94 2.36 16.22 2.48
C ILE A 94 3.30 16.52 1.32
N SER A 95 4.26 17.42 1.55
CA SER A 95 5.22 17.81 0.52
C SER A 95 6.25 16.71 0.29
N ASN A 96 6.77 16.66 -0.92
CA ASN A 96 7.87 15.79 -1.34
C ASN A 96 7.55 14.29 -1.36
N ILE A 97 6.26 13.93 -1.34
CA ILE A 97 5.84 12.57 -1.61
C ILE A 97 5.22 12.55 -2.99
N ALA A 98 5.88 11.87 -3.91
CA ALA A 98 5.46 11.86 -5.31
C ALA A 98 4.27 10.94 -5.59
N LYS A 99 4.03 9.96 -4.72
CA LYS A 99 3.00 8.95 -4.94
C LYS A 99 2.14 8.78 -3.70
N TYR A 100 1.01 9.47 -3.65
CA TYR A 100 0.06 9.32 -2.56
C TYR A 100 -1.36 9.50 -3.08
N PHE A 101 -2.31 8.92 -2.35
CA PHE A 101 -3.74 9.10 -2.60
C PHE A 101 -4.39 9.69 -1.36
N CYS A 102 -5.28 10.64 -1.58
CA CYS A 102 -5.97 11.32 -0.51
C CYS A 102 -7.46 10.98 -0.57
N PHE A 103 -8.03 10.53 0.56
CA PHE A 103 -9.44 10.16 0.66
C PHE A 103 -10.13 10.98 1.74
N HIS A 104 -11.36 11.37 1.48
CA HIS A 104 -12.19 12.12 2.41
C HIS A 104 -13.21 11.24 3.10
#